data_ebdafc8db8eaefab49c45107af084a8d
#
_entry.id   ebdafc8db8eaefab49c45107af084a8d
#
_cell.length_a   1.000
_cell.length_b   1.000
_cell.length_c   1.000
_cell.angle_alpha   90.00
_cell.angle_beta   90.00
_cell.angle_gamma   90.00
#
_symmetry.space_group_name_H-M   'P 1'
#
loop_
_entity.id
_entity.type
_entity.pdbx_description
1 polymer ?
#
loop_
_entity_poly.entity_id
_entity_poly.type
_entity_poly.pdbx_seq_one_letter_code
_entity_poly.pdbx_strand_id
1 'polypeptide(L)'
;MKRLATLAALLAISATPSFATVLLSESFTYPNGALPPNGGWANFSGAGTEIQVSSGRAVVDHNSAPDDHVAFPSQSATTKVYACFDVIVPPLAGPPKPTYFAMIKDVGTSNFVSRVYVLASNGGLTFGISHTSTNTTIGLTPWTAPITAGTKYNIVINNDPVNHSSTLWVNPVNELSPSVTDVNASFTEVALDHFGLRESSSASTLPPAQTTAFAGSANAIISVDNLGVGTTFADACAQYQSTPAQRSTWGQVKQIYR
;
A
#
# COMPACT_ATOMS: atom_id res chain seq x y z
N MET A 1 25.32 -38.18 53.83
CA MET A 1 25.57 -37.30 52.68
C MET A 1 24.52 -37.60 51.64
N LYS A 2 23.47 -36.74 51.53
CA LYS A 2 22.37 -36.88 50.54
C LYS A 2 22.71 -36.02 49.34
N ARG A 3 22.88 -36.63 48.17
CA ARG A 3 23.09 -35.91 46.90
C ARG A 3 21.75 -35.44 46.34
N LEU A 4 21.54 -34.14 46.30
CA LEU A 4 20.41 -33.51 45.57
C LEU A 4 20.74 -33.53 44.08
N ALA A 5 19.94 -34.19 43.27
CA ALA A 5 19.98 -34.13 41.82
C ALA A 5 19.01 -33.04 41.36
N THR A 6 19.56 -31.93 40.85
CA THR A 6 18.74 -30.84 40.27
C THR A 6 18.41 -31.18 38.83
N LEU A 7 17.11 -31.44 38.56
CA LEU A 7 16.58 -31.70 37.22
C LEU A 7 16.33 -30.34 36.54
N ALA A 8 17.15 -29.97 35.58
CA ALA A 8 16.94 -28.80 34.74
C ALA A 8 15.99 -29.20 33.60
N ALA A 9 14.75 -28.74 33.68
CA ALA A 9 13.78 -28.86 32.56
C ALA A 9 14.12 -27.81 31.50
N LEU A 10 14.64 -28.22 30.35
CA LEU A 10 14.75 -27.38 29.15
C LEU A 10 13.30 -27.17 28.55
N LEU A 11 12.79 -25.98 28.70
CA LEU A 11 11.60 -25.56 27.97
C LEU A 11 12.00 -25.28 26.50
N ALA A 12 11.73 -26.23 25.62
CA ALA A 12 11.84 -26.00 24.17
C ALA A 12 10.65 -25.13 23.74
N ILE A 13 10.89 -23.83 23.55
CA ILE A 13 9.93 -22.94 22.90
C ILE A 13 9.91 -23.34 21.42
N SER A 14 8.91 -24.10 21.01
CA SER A 14 8.65 -24.35 19.59
C SER A 14 8.14 -23.04 18.98
N ALA A 15 9.01 -22.28 18.31
CA ALA A 15 8.61 -21.24 17.42
C ALA A 15 7.85 -21.91 16.25
N THR A 16 6.53 -21.80 16.24
CA THR A 16 5.74 -22.18 15.06
C THR A 16 6.19 -21.27 13.92
N PRO A 17 6.61 -21.81 12.76
CA PRO A 17 6.90 -20.98 11.62
C PRO A 17 5.62 -20.23 11.25
N SER A 18 5.65 -18.90 11.36
CA SER A 18 4.63 -18.06 10.74
C SER A 18 4.82 -18.22 9.24
N PHE A 19 3.94 -18.97 8.61
CA PHE A 19 3.93 -19.05 7.17
C PHE A 19 3.60 -17.67 6.63
N ALA A 20 4.50 -17.14 5.82
CA ALA A 20 4.32 -15.96 5.00
C ALA A 20 3.01 -16.11 4.23
N THR A 21 2.09 -15.15 4.35
CA THR A 21 0.77 -15.21 3.70
C THR A 21 0.61 -14.02 2.78
N VAL A 22 0.84 -14.26 1.49
CA VAL A 22 0.40 -13.36 0.43
C VAL A 22 -1.13 -13.39 0.39
N LEU A 23 -1.77 -12.26 0.66
CA LEU A 23 -3.23 -12.13 0.68
C LEU A 23 -3.78 -11.80 -0.71
N LEU A 24 -3.05 -11.00 -1.48
CA LEU A 24 -3.40 -10.58 -2.83
C LEU A 24 -2.13 -10.38 -3.66
N SER A 25 -2.20 -10.73 -4.96
CA SER A 25 -1.19 -10.37 -5.96
C SER A 25 -1.93 -9.95 -7.23
N GLU A 26 -1.64 -8.73 -7.73
CA GLU A 26 -2.31 -8.12 -8.87
C GLU A 26 -1.27 -7.44 -9.77
N SER A 27 -1.25 -7.81 -11.04
CA SER A 27 -0.30 -7.32 -12.04
C SER A 27 -0.95 -6.50 -13.16
N PHE A 28 -2.26 -6.25 -13.08
CA PHE A 28 -3.05 -5.48 -14.04
C PHE A 28 -2.88 -5.91 -15.50
N THR A 29 -2.55 -7.17 -15.75
CA THR A 29 -2.31 -7.74 -17.10
C THR A 29 -3.62 -8.01 -17.86
N TYR A 30 -4.52 -7.03 -17.85
CA TYR A 30 -5.80 -7.06 -18.55
C TYR A 30 -5.72 -6.27 -19.85
N PRO A 31 -6.65 -6.49 -20.79
CA PRO A 31 -6.83 -5.59 -21.93
C PRO A 31 -7.05 -4.15 -21.50
N ASN A 32 -6.63 -3.19 -22.32
CA ASN A 32 -6.93 -1.78 -22.06
C ASN A 32 -8.46 -1.56 -21.98
N GLY A 33 -8.90 -0.78 -21.01
CA GLY A 33 -10.31 -0.51 -20.74
C GLY A 33 -10.61 -0.46 -19.25
N ALA A 34 -11.88 -0.57 -18.86
CA ALA A 34 -12.30 -0.53 -17.47
C ALA A 34 -11.63 -1.62 -16.63
N LEU A 35 -11.12 -1.24 -15.45
CA LEU A 35 -10.52 -2.18 -14.51
C LEU A 35 -11.57 -3.18 -14.00
N PRO A 36 -12.74 -2.77 -13.45
CA PRO A 36 -13.83 -3.70 -13.17
C PRO A 36 -14.45 -4.29 -14.45
N PRO A 37 -14.83 -5.60 -14.43
CA PRO A 37 -14.77 -6.54 -13.31
C PRO A 37 -13.50 -7.44 -13.32
N ASN A 38 -12.42 -7.03 -13.98
CA ASN A 38 -11.22 -7.86 -14.09
C ASN A 38 -10.61 -8.12 -12.71
N GLY A 39 -10.05 -9.30 -12.49
CA GLY A 39 -9.32 -9.67 -11.26
C GLY A 39 -10.10 -9.56 -9.96
N GLY A 40 -11.44 -9.47 -10.02
CA GLY A 40 -12.27 -9.25 -8.84
C GLY A 40 -12.38 -7.79 -8.42
N TRP A 41 -11.88 -6.84 -9.21
CA TRP A 41 -12.10 -5.42 -8.98
C TRP A 41 -13.58 -5.08 -9.16
N ALA A 42 -14.08 -4.20 -8.30
CA ALA A 42 -15.47 -3.73 -8.31
C ALA A 42 -15.52 -2.26 -7.90
N ASN A 43 -16.45 -1.52 -8.50
CA ASN A 43 -16.77 -0.18 -8.04
C ASN A 43 -17.43 -0.24 -6.66
N PHE A 44 -16.99 0.61 -5.72
CA PHE A 44 -17.62 0.71 -4.41
C PHE A 44 -18.13 2.13 -4.11
N SER A 45 -17.73 3.14 -4.87
CA SER A 45 -18.12 4.54 -4.66
C SER A 45 -17.97 5.34 -5.95
N GLY A 46 -18.78 6.41 -6.06
CA GLY A 46 -18.76 7.30 -7.21
C GLY A 46 -19.49 6.73 -8.43
N ALA A 47 -19.69 7.59 -9.43
CA ALA A 47 -20.29 7.23 -10.70
C ALA A 47 -19.58 7.94 -11.84
N GLY A 48 -19.37 7.25 -12.95
CA GLY A 48 -18.68 7.80 -14.12
C GLY A 48 -17.88 6.75 -14.86
N THR A 49 -16.77 7.16 -15.45
CA THR A 49 -15.84 6.25 -16.10
C THR A 49 -14.98 5.58 -15.03
N GLU A 50 -15.09 4.27 -14.90
CA GLU A 50 -14.31 3.44 -13.98
C GLU A 50 -12.80 3.64 -14.18
N ILE A 51 -12.01 3.30 -13.16
CA ILE A 51 -10.54 3.24 -13.29
C ILE A 51 -10.18 2.40 -14.53
N GLN A 52 -9.25 2.90 -15.32
CA GLN A 52 -8.88 2.26 -16.59
C GLN A 52 -7.59 1.45 -16.43
N VAL A 53 -7.52 0.32 -17.12
CA VAL A 53 -6.23 -0.34 -17.41
C VAL A 53 -5.68 0.26 -18.70
N SER A 54 -4.43 0.67 -18.66
CA SER A 54 -3.68 1.12 -19.83
C SER A 54 -2.27 0.57 -19.79
N SER A 55 -1.89 -0.18 -20.82
CA SER A 55 -0.55 -0.77 -20.95
C SER A 55 -0.13 -1.60 -19.73
N GLY A 56 -1.06 -2.41 -19.19
CA GLY A 56 -0.82 -3.27 -18.05
C GLY A 56 -0.68 -2.54 -16.72
N ARG A 57 -1.34 -1.39 -16.56
CA ARG A 57 -1.35 -0.58 -15.33
C ARG A 57 -2.75 -0.07 -15.04
N ALA A 58 -3.13 0.02 -13.78
CA ALA A 58 -4.30 0.81 -13.41
C ALA A 58 -3.95 2.30 -13.50
N VAL A 59 -4.84 3.08 -14.10
CA VAL A 59 -4.71 4.54 -14.26
C VAL A 59 -5.78 5.20 -13.41
N VAL A 60 -5.36 5.81 -12.32
CA VAL A 60 -6.20 6.57 -11.39
C VAL A 60 -6.23 8.02 -11.85
N ASP A 61 -7.37 8.49 -12.35
CA ASP A 61 -7.55 9.84 -12.89
C ASP A 61 -8.36 10.71 -11.91
N HIS A 62 -7.71 11.65 -11.24
CA HIS A 62 -8.39 12.59 -10.34
C HIS A 62 -9.33 13.59 -11.04
N ASN A 63 -9.51 13.51 -12.37
CA ASN A 63 -10.58 14.22 -13.07
C ASN A 63 -11.90 13.43 -13.08
N SER A 64 -11.87 12.15 -12.69
CA SER A 64 -13.00 11.25 -12.60
C SER A 64 -13.53 11.15 -11.16
N ALA A 65 -14.46 10.24 -10.91
CA ALA A 65 -15.12 10.10 -9.62
C ALA A 65 -15.23 8.66 -9.07
N PRO A 66 -15.25 7.59 -9.89
CA PRO A 66 -15.36 6.24 -9.41
C PRO A 66 -14.17 5.82 -8.52
N ASP A 67 -14.50 5.04 -7.51
CA ASP A 67 -13.52 4.41 -6.62
C ASP A 67 -13.68 2.90 -6.74
N ASP A 68 -12.61 2.20 -7.09
CA ASP A 68 -12.62 0.75 -7.27
C ASP A 68 -11.82 0.05 -6.17
N HIS A 69 -12.24 -1.15 -5.79
CA HIS A 69 -11.55 -1.97 -4.83
C HIS A 69 -11.45 -3.43 -5.26
N VAL A 70 -10.49 -4.13 -4.66
CA VAL A 70 -10.31 -5.58 -4.80
C VAL A 70 -10.21 -6.22 -3.42
N ALA A 71 -10.89 -7.36 -3.26
CA ALA A 71 -10.93 -8.08 -2.00
C ALA A 71 -9.68 -8.93 -1.75
N PHE A 72 -9.31 -9.08 -0.48
CA PHE A 72 -8.38 -10.08 0.01
C PHE A 72 -8.96 -10.77 1.28
N PRO A 73 -8.43 -11.93 1.72
CA PRO A 73 -8.90 -12.59 2.93
C PRO A 73 -8.89 -11.67 4.14
N SER A 74 -10.04 -11.53 4.82
CA SER A 74 -10.24 -10.59 5.92
C SER A 74 -9.22 -10.76 7.04
N GLN A 75 -8.64 -9.66 7.45
CA GLN A 75 -7.69 -9.58 8.56
C GLN A 75 -8.35 -8.90 9.76
N SER A 76 -8.10 -9.43 10.96
CA SER A 76 -8.71 -8.88 12.18
C SER A 76 -8.27 -7.44 12.46
N ALA A 77 -9.04 -6.72 13.28
CA ALA A 77 -8.72 -5.35 13.73
C ALA A 77 -7.43 -5.26 14.59
N THR A 78 -6.72 -6.35 14.78
CA THR A 78 -5.42 -6.40 15.50
C THR A 78 -4.29 -6.91 14.63
N THR A 79 -4.58 -7.26 13.37
CA THR A 79 -3.58 -7.78 12.43
C THR A 79 -3.00 -6.65 11.58
N LYS A 80 -1.68 -6.54 11.58
CA LYS A 80 -0.98 -5.61 10.68
C LYS A 80 -1.13 -6.09 9.24
N VAL A 81 -1.46 -5.15 8.33
CA VAL A 81 -1.62 -5.40 6.90
C VAL A 81 -0.67 -4.49 6.13
N TYR A 82 0.04 -5.05 5.17
CA TYR A 82 0.93 -4.33 4.25
C TYR A 82 0.37 -4.36 2.83
N ALA A 83 0.60 -3.29 2.08
CA ALA A 83 0.44 -3.28 0.64
C ALA A 83 1.70 -2.71 -0.02
N CYS A 84 2.12 -3.32 -1.12
CA CYS A 84 3.32 -2.97 -1.87
C CYS A 84 2.96 -2.86 -3.35
N PHE A 85 3.30 -1.74 -4.01
CA PHE A 85 2.92 -1.48 -5.41
C PHE A 85 3.85 -0.47 -6.07
N ASP A 86 3.90 -0.49 -7.38
CA ASP A 86 4.60 0.52 -8.20
C ASP A 86 3.70 1.70 -8.50
N VAL A 87 4.29 2.90 -8.49
CA VAL A 87 3.60 4.16 -8.81
C VAL A 87 4.42 4.99 -9.80
N ILE A 88 3.75 5.56 -10.80
CA ILE A 88 4.30 6.62 -11.65
C ILE A 88 3.34 7.81 -11.57
N VAL A 89 3.86 8.98 -11.19
CA VAL A 89 3.16 10.26 -11.27
C VAL A 89 3.71 11.02 -12.48
N PRO A 90 2.95 11.22 -13.54
CA PRO A 90 3.43 11.97 -14.71
C PRO A 90 3.63 13.45 -14.36
N PRO A 91 4.28 14.25 -15.24
CA PRO A 91 4.34 15.69 -15.08
C PRO A 91 2.93 16.30 -14.95
N LEU A 92 2.74 17.16 -13.96
CA LEU A 92 1.48 17.84 -13.69
C LEU A 92 1.52 19.29 -14.20
N ALA A 93 0.35 19.83 -14.56
CA ALA A 93 0.22 21.23 -15.00
C ALA A 93 0.47 22.26 -13.87
N GLY A 94 0.54 21.80 -12.63
CA GLY A 94 0.75 22.63 -11.45
C GLY A 94 0.80 21.77 -10.17
N PRO A 95 0.86 22.42 -8.99
CA PRO A 95 0.83 21.70 -7.72
C PRO A 95 -0.43 20.84 -7.60
N PRO A 96 -0.32 19.54 -7.22
CA PRO A 96 -1.45 18.64 -7.11
C PRO A 96 -2.36 19.04 -5.96
N LYS A 97 -3.66 18.80 -6.11
CA LYS A 97 -4.59 18.79 -4.99
C LYS A 97 -4.18 17.69 -4.01
N PRO A 98 -4.29 17.91 -2.70
CA PRO A 98 -4.05 16.87 -1.70
C PRO A 98 -5.18 15.84 -1.71
N THR A 99 -5.18 14.95 -2.70
CA THR A 99 -6.15 13.89 -2.89
C THR A 99 -5.41 12.54 -2.76
N TYR A 100 -5.95 11.63 -1.94
CA TYR A 100 -5.39 10.27 -1.87
C TYR A 100 -5.86 9.44 -3.06
N PHE A 101 -4.98 8.53 -3.51
CA PHE A 101 -5.23 7.69 -4.68
C PHE A 101 -5.27 6.19 -4.37
N ALA A 102 -4.75 5.78 -3.21
CA ALA A 102 -4.72 4.38 -2.77
C ALA A 102 -4.96 4.29 -1.26
N MET A 103 -5.53 3.18 -0.79
CA MET A 103 -5.80 2.92 0.62
C MET A 103 -6.02 1.43 0.89
N ILE A 104 -5.88 1.04 2.17
CA ILE A 104 -6.39 -0.22 2.71
C ILE A 104 -7.74 0.08 3.38
N LYS A 105 -8.73 -0.82 3.26
CA LYS A 105 -10.08 -0.58 3.75
C LYS A 105 -10.83 -1.85 4.12
N ASP A 106 -11.97 -1.70 4.78
CA ASP A 106 -13.00 -2.74 4.88
C ASP A 106 -13.89 -2.76 3.62
N VAL A 107 -14.86 -3.67 3.57
CA VAL A 107 -15.83 -3.72 2.47
C VAL A 107 -16.70 -2.45 2.39
N GLY A 108 -16.85 -1.71 3.48
CA GLY A 108 -17.67 -0.52 3.59
C GLY A 108 -17.14 0.67 2.77
N THR A 109 -17.90 1.76 2.81
CA THR A 109 -17.58 3.02 2.12
C THR A 109 -17.05 4.10 3.05
N SER A 110 -16.58 3.73 4.25
CA SER A 110 -16.25 4.67 5.32
C SER A 110 -14.90 4.46 5.98
N ASN A 111 -14.42 3.25 6.10
CA ASN A 111 -13.19 2.94 6.85
C ASN A 111 -12.03 2.80 5.87
N PHE A 112 -11.38 3.91 5.57
CA PHE A 112 -10.23 3.99 4.69
C PHE A 112 -8.98 4.32 5.49
N VAL A 113 -8.06 3.39 5.63
CA VAL A 113 -6.80 3.57 6.36
C VAL A 113 -5.60 3.56 5.42
N SER A 114 -4.47 3.97 5.91
CA SER A 114 -3.21 3.99 5.13
C SER A 114 -3.36 4.68 3.77
N ARG A 115 -4.00 5.85 3.78
CA ARG A 115 -4.26 6.63 2.57
C ARG A 115 -2.98 7.23 2.03
N VAL A 116 -2.70 6.99 0.75
CA VAL A 116 -1.51 7.51 0.06
C VAL A 116 -1.88 8.69 -0.82
N TYR A 117 -1.10 9.76 -0.69
CA TYR A 117 -1.29 11.03 -1.38
C TYR A 117 -0.14 11.34 -2.32
N VAL A 118 -0.43 12.11 -3.37
CA VAL A 118 0.56 12.92 -4.08
C VAL A 118 0.38 14.37 -3.64
N LEU A 119 1.44 14.99 -3.17
CA LEU A 119 1.42 16.31 -2.54
C LEU A 119 2.36 17.29 -3.24
N ALA A 120 2.02 18.57 -3.20
CA ALA A 120 2.96 19.63 -3.49
C ALA A 120 4.05 19.71 -2.40
N SER A 121 5.30 19.92 -2.76
CA SER A 121 6.42 20.08 -1.83
C SER A 121 7.49 21.01 -2.40
N ASN A 122 7.71 22.16 -1.79
CA ASN A 122 8.81 23.09 -2.11
C ASN A 122 9.12 23.23 -3.61
N GLY A 123 8.09 23.41 -4.44
CA GLY A 123 8.22 23.53 -5.89
C GLY A 123 8.32 22.21 -6.67
N GLY A 124 8.14 21.07 -6.00
CA GLY A 124 8.13 19.74 -6.59
C GLY A 124 6.94 18.90 -6.09
N LEU A 125 7.12 17.59 -6.14
CA LEU A 125 6.14 16.59 -5.69
C LEU A 125 6.72 15.77 -4.55
N THR A 126 5.87 15.26 -3.68
CA THR A 126 6.20 14.21 -2.72
C THR A 126 5.00 13.29 -2.49
N PHE A 127 5.21 12.15 -1.85
CA PHE A 127 4.12 11.32 -1.35
C PHE A 127 3.74 11.73 0.08
N GLY A 128 2.58 11.26 0.55
CA GLY A 128 2.17 11.39 1.94
C GLY A 128 1.31 10.22 2.37
N ILE A 129 1.22 10.02 3.67
CA ILE A 129 0.41 8.98 4.29
C ILE A 129 -0.50 9.57 5.35
N SER A 130 -1.71 9.03 5.50
CA SER A 130 -2.56 9.35 6.66
C SER A 130 -3.20 8.09 7.23
N HIS A 131 -3.28 8.04 8.57
CA HIS A 131 -3.97 7.02 9.33
C HIS A 131 -5.31 7.58 9.83
N THR A 132 -6.35 7.48 9.01
CA THR A 132 -7.68 8.01 9.36
C THR A 132 -8.77 7.31 8.57
N SER A 133 -9.96 7.25 9.13
CA SER A 133 -11.18 6.90 8.39
C SER A 133 -11.71 8.12 7.64
N THR A 134 -12.98 8.18 7.39
CA THR A 134 -13.67 9.13 6.54
C THR A 134 -13.59 10.53 6.96
N ASN A 135 -13.02 11.27 7.68
CA ASN A 135 -13.58 12.61 7.91
C ASN A 135 -12.67 13.80 7.92
N THR A 136 -13.21 14.74 7.59
CA THR A 136 -13.30 16.18 7.48
C THR A 136 -12.00 16.96 7.75
N THR A 137 -11.19 16.63 8.72
CA THR A 137 -9.88 17.25 8.94
C THR A 137 -8.91 16.14 9.28
N ILE A 138 -8.11 15.75 8.32
CA ILE A 138 -7.14 14.68 8.46
C ILE A 138 -5.75 15.27 8.57
N GLY A 139 -4.99 14.84 9.59
CA GLY A 139 -3.54 14.96 9.57
C GLY A 139 -2.97 14.06 8.50
N LEU A 140 -1.86 14.45 7.93
CA LEU A 140 -1.07 13.59 7.05
C LEU A 140 0.42 13.84 7.28
N THR A 141 1.22 12.79 7.07
CA THR A 141 2.66 12.85 7.20
C THR A 141 3.29 12.75 5.81
N PRO A 142 3.99 13.81 5.33
CA PRO A 142 4.64 13.78 4.02
C PRO A 142 5.91 12.95 4.06
N TRP A 143 6.24 12.32 2.95
CA TRP A 143 7.55 11.77 2.69
C TRP A 143 8.60 12.89 2.63
N THR A 144 9.78 12.64 3.18
CA THR A 144 10.78 13.71 3.44
C THR A 144 11.56 14.14 2.20
N ALA A 145 11.60 13.34 1.15
CA ALA A 145 12.33 13.65 -0.08
C ALA A 145 11.36 13.98 -1.23
N PRO A 146 11.76 14.87 -2.16
CA PRO A 146 10.99 15.11 -3.37
C PRO A 146 10.99 13.87 -4.28
N ILE A 147 9.92 13.71 -5.05
CA ILE A 147 9.83 12.73 -6.13
C ILE A 147 9.92 13.42 -7.49
N THR A 148 10.45 12.71 -8.48
CA THR A 148 10.56 13.18 -9.85
C THR A 148 9.40 12.65 -10.68
N ALA A 149 8.65 13.54 -11.31
CA ALA A 149 7.56 13.16 -12.22
C ALA A 149 8.06 12.26 -13.35
N GLY A 150 7.25 11.29 -13.75
CA GLY A 150 7.58 10.28 -14.75
C GLY A 150 8.49 9.14 -14.26
N THR A 151 9.03 9.24 -13.05
CA THR A 151 9.85 8.17 -12.45
C THR A 151 8.95 7.13 -11.76
N LYS A 152 9.31 5.85 -11.93
CA LYS A 152 8.66 4.75 -11.21
C LYS A 152 9.21 4.66 -9.80
N TYR A 153 8.31 4.60 -8.83
CA TYR A 153 8.60 4.39 -7.40
C TYR A 153 7.93 3.12 -6.93
N ASN A 154 8.62 2.33 -6.13
CA ASN A 154 8.01 1.29 -5.34
C ASN A 154 7.53 1.89 -4.02
N ILE A 155 6.25 1.73 -3.72
CA ILE A 155 5.59 2.20 -2.50
C ILE A 155 5.23 1.01 -1.65
N VAL A 156 5.56 1.08 -0.37
CA VAL A 156 5.03 0.15 0.62
C VAL A 156 4.29 0.95 1.67
N ILE A 157 3.11 0.49 2.04
CA ILE A 157 2.33 1.04 3.15
C ILE A 157 1.95 -0.07 4.11
N ASN A 158 1.71 0.28 5.37
CA ASN A 158 1.04 -0.61 6.29
C ASN A 158 -0.05 0.10 7.10
N ASN A 159 -0.99 -0.70 7.60
CA ASN A 159 -1.82 -0.39 8.75
C ASN A 159 -1.29 -1.17 9.95
N ASP A 160 -0.94 -0.48 11.02
CA ASP A 160 -0.54 -1.05 12.31
C ASP A 160 -1.60 -0.72 13.37
N PRO A 161 -2.58 -1.61 13.56
CA PRO A 161 -3.71 -1.35 14.46
C PRO A 161 -3.31 -1.32 15.94
N VAL A 162 -2.18 -1.93 16.31
CA VAL A 162 -1.69 -1.92 17.70
C VAL A 162 -1.17 -0.55 18.08
N ASN A 163 -0.53 0.14 17.13
CA ASN A 163 0.04 1.47 17.31
C ASN A 163 -0.87 2.58 16.76
N HIS A 164 -2.07 2.27 16.26
CA HIS A 164 -2.98 3.20 15.60
C HIS A 164 -2.27 4.07 14.57
N SER A 165 -1.55 3.42 13.64
CA SER A 165 -0.67 4.11 12.72
C SER A 165 -0.63 3.50 11.33
N SER A 166 -0.26 4.34 10.37
CA SER A 166 0.07 3.94 9.01
C SER A 166 1.46 4.42 8.65
N THR A 167 2.27 3.54 8.09
CA THR A 167 3.65 3.85 7.68
C THR A 167 3.78 3.77 6.17
N LEU A 168 4.58 4.68 5.61
CA LEU A 168 4.92 4.76 4.20
C LEU A 168 6.42 4.62 4.01
N TRP A 169 6.81 3.76 3.10
CA TRP A 169 8.16 3.63 2.54
C TRP A 169 8.15 3.96 1.05
N VAL A 170 9.22 4.58 0.57
CA VAL A 170 9.43 4.87 -0.86
C VAL A 170 10.75 4.24 -1.29
N ASN A 171 10.69 3.35 -2.28
CA ASN A 171 11.81 2.53 -2.77
C ASN A 171 12.56 1.78 -1.65
N PRO A 172 11.86 1.10 -0.74
CA PRO A 172 12.54 0.39 0.35
C PRO A 172 13.23 -0.88 -0.14
N VAL A 173 14.34 -1.23 0.50
CA VAL A 173 15.00 -2.52 0.33
C VAL A 173 14.40 -3.57 1.29
N ASN A 174 13.98 -3.12 2.46
CA ASN A 174 13.34 -3.93 3.50
C ASN A 174 12.57 -3.03 4.48
N GLU A 175 11.92 -3.61 5.48
CA GLU A 175 11.11 -2.88 6.46
C GLU A 175 11.92 -1.91 7.35
N LEU A 176 13.25 -2.09 7.47
CA LEU A 176 14.14 -1.18 8.20
C LEU A 176 14.60 0.02 7.39
N SER A 177 14.23 0.10 6.10
CA SER A 177 14.51 1.26 5.25
C SER A 177 13.84 2.52 5.81
N PRO A 178 14.33 3.72 5.49
CA PRO A 178 13.69 4.98 5.89
C PRO A 178 12.19 4.99 5.58
N SER A 179 11.40 5.49 6.53
CA SER A 179 9.94 5.55 6.43
C SER A 179 9.40 6.80 7.12
N VAL A 180 8.13 7.10 6.87
CA VAL A 180 7.36 8.09 7.63
C VAL A 180 6.08 7.44 8.14
N THR A 181 5.64 7.85 9.34
CA THR A 181 4.48 7.26 10.01
C THR A 181 3.51 8.34 10.43
N ASP A 182 2.24 8.15 10.11
CA ASP A 182 1.12 8.93 10.61
C ASP A 182 0.41 8.15 11.71
N VAL A 183 0.07 8.83 12.80
CA VAL A 183 -0.56 8.23 13.99
C VAL A 183 -1.88 8.92 14.29
N ASN A 184 -2.93 8.14 14.50
CA ASN A 184 -4.22 8.65 14.94
C ASN A 184 -4.81 7.75 16.04
N ALA A 185 -4.45 8.03 17.28
CA ALA A 185 -4.92 7.26 18.44
C ALA A 185 -6.45 7.32 18.67
N SER A 186 -7.16 8.22 17.99
CA SER A 186 -8.62 8.33 18.07
C SER A 186 -9.33 7.42 17.06
N PHE A 187 -8.60 6.81 16.13
CA PHE A 187 -9.20 5.90 15.16
C PHE A 187 -9.59 4.58 15.81
N THR A 188 -10.81 4.12 15.57
CA THR A 188 -11.25 2.78 15.98
C THR A 188 -10.89 1.80 14.87
N GLU A 189 -9.96 0.91 15.16
CA GLU A 189 -9.51 -0.09 14.21
C GLU A 189 -10.64 -1.07 13.85
N VAL A 190 -10.65 -1.46 12.57
CA VAL A 190 -11.63 -2.40 12.02
C VAL A 190 -10.91 -3.54 11.30
N ALA A 191 -11.64 -4.63 11.07
CA ALA A 191 -11.15 -5.69 10.18
C ALA A 191 -10.99 -5.14 8.76
N LEU A 192 -9.89 -5.51 8.10
CA LEU A 192 -9.54 -5.04 6.75
C LEU A 192 -9.59 -6.21 5.78
N ASP A 193 -10.18 -6.00 4.62
CA ASP A 193 -10.39 -7.03 3.61
C ASP A 193 -10.34 -6.53 2.16
N HIS A 194 -10.03 -5.24 1.94
CA HIS A 194 -9.94 -4.66 0.60
C HIS A 194 -8.75 -3.70 0.46
N PHE A 195 -8.17 -3.69 -0.72
CA PHE A 195 -7.33 -2.59 -1.21
C PHE A 195 -8.14 -1.74 -2.19
N GLY A 196 -8.08 -0.43 -2.07
CA GLY A 196 -8.82 0.49 -2.91
C GLY A 196 -7.93 1.45 -3.67
N LEU A 197 -8.35 1.78 -4.89
CA LEU A 197 -7.88 2.90 -5.70
C LEU A 197 -8.99 3.93 -5.78
N ARG A 198 -8.63 5.22 -5.76
CA ARG A 198 -9.61 6.30 -5.68
C ARG A 198 -9.36 7.35 -6.73
N GLU A 199 -10.40 7.61 -7.52
CA GLU A 199 -10.52 8.76 -8.40
C GLU A 199 -11.37 9.84 -7.73
N SER A 200 -10.88 11.05 -7.62
CA SER A 200 -11.69 12.17 -7.11
C SER A 200 -11.03 13.51 -7.44
N SER A 201 -11.82 14.41 -7.96
CA SER A 201 -11.40 15.81 -8.14
C SER A 201 -11.44 16.63 -6.86
N SER A 202 -11.92 16.08 -5.75
CA SER A 202 -12.06 16.78 -4.47
C SER A 202 -10.80 16.63 -3.63
N ALA A 203 -10.24 17.74 -3.16
CA ALA A 203 -9.18 17.74 -2.17
C ALA A 203 -9.68 17.22 -0.82
N SER A 204 -8.83 16.52 -0.11
CA SER A 204 -9.06 16.18 1.30
C SER A 204 -9.03 17.44 2.16
N THR A 205 -9.88 17.49 3.18
CA THR A 205 -9.84 18.59 4.15
C THR A 205 -8.67 18.36 5.10
N LEU A 206 -7.71 19.29 5.07
CA LEU A 206 -6.49 19.23 5.88
C LEU A 206 -6.55 20.24 7.04
N PRO A 207 -5.79 20.05 8.13
CA PRO A 207 -5.57 21.07 9.15
C PRO A 207 -5.05 22.38 8.52
N PRO A 208 -5.36 23.55 9.07
CA PRO A 208 -5.02 24.85 8.44
C PRO A 208 -3.55 24.99 8.04
N ALA A 209 -2.62 24.55 8.87
CA ALA A 209 -1.18 24.59 8.56
C ALA A 209 -0.82 23.72 7.34
N GLN A 210 -1.44 22.56 7.20
CA GLN A 210 -1.21 21.63 6.08
C GLN A 210 -1.95 22.08 4.82
N THR A 211 -3.11 22.71 4.95
CA THR A 211 -3.84 23.29 3.82
C THR A 211 -2.97 24.30 3.06
N THR A 212 -2.23 25.15 3.79
CA THR A 212 -1.30 26.10 3.18
C THR A 212 -0.05 25.40 2.60
N ALA A 213 0.51 24.45 3.35
CA ALA A 213 1.73 23.73 2.95
C ALA A 213 1.55 22.88 1.69
N PHE A 214 0.35 22.28 1.53
CA PHE A 214 0.03 21.38 0.39
C PHE A 214 -1.01 21.99 -0.56
N ALA A 215 -1.09 23.32 -0.61
CA ALA A 215 -2.02 23.99 -1.51
C ALA A 215 -1.71 23.64 -2.97
N GLY A 216 -2.71 23.11 -3.67
CA GLY A 216 -2.61 22.75 -5.07
C GLY A 216 -3.98 22.71 -5.73
N SER A 217 -4.00 22.80 -7.07
CA SER A 217 -5.23 22.83 -7.86
C SER A 217 -5.22 21.81 -9.01
N ALA A 218 -4.07 21.22 -9.32
CA ALA A 218 -3.96 20.25 -10.40
C ALA A 218 -4.53 18.88 -9.97
N ASN A 219 -5.31 18.27 -10.85
CA ASN A 219 -5.71 16.88 -10.69
C ASN A 219 -4.55 15.99 -11.20
N ALA A 220 -4.23 14.97 -10.45
CA ALA A 220 -3.18 14.01 -10.84
C ALA A 220 -3.79 12.86 -11.64
N ILE A 221 -3.02 12.35 -12.60
CA ILE A 221 -3.26 11.06 -13.24
C ILE A 221 -2.12 10.15 -12.80
N ILE A 222 -2.42 9.05 -12.12
CA ILE A 222 -1.42 8.23 -11.43
C ILE A 222 -1.50 6.82 -11.99
N SER A 223 -0.37 6.23 -12.40
CA SER A 223 -0.32 4.83 -12.80
C SER A 223 0.11 3.95 -11.63
N VAL A 224 -0.65 2.89 -11.37
CA VAL A 224 -0.38 1.88 -10.33
C VAL A 224 -0.18 0.52 -10.99
N ASP A 225 0.79 -0.27 -10.48
CA ASP A 225 1.14 -1.57 -11.02
C ASP A 225 1.69 -2.49 -9.91
N ASN A 226 1.75 -3.80 -10.18
CA ASN A 226 2.43 -4.78 -9.33
C ASN A 226 1.98 -4.70 -7.87
N LEU A 227 0.67 -4.72 -7.61
CA LEU A 227 0.13 -4.69 -6.26
C LEU A 227 0.25 -6.05 -5.57
N GLY A 228 0.83 -6.06 -4.38
CA GLY A 228 0.78 -7.18 -3.45
C GLY A 228 0.25 -6.74 -2.10
N VAL A 229 -0.53 -7.60 -1.45
CA VAL A 229 -1.01 -7.40 -0.07
C VAL A 229 -0.59 -8.60 0.77
N GLY A 230 -0.16 -8.38 2.00
CA GLY A 230 0.30 -9.43 2.90
C GLY A 230 0.25 -9.01 4.37
N THR A 231 0.48 -9.98 5.27
CA THR A 231 0.55 -9.73 6.71
C THR A 231 1.94 -9.36 7.20
N THR A 232 2.94 -9.47 6.32
CA THR A 232 4.30 -8.99 6.55
C THR A 232 4.77 -8.13 5.38
N PHE A 233 5.80 -7.31 5.60
CA PHE A 233 6.45 -6.53 4.55
C PHE A 233 6.94 -7.42 3.39
N ALA A 234 7.55 -8.56 3.71
CA ALA A 234 8.08 -9.50 2.71
C ALA A 234 6.96 -10.13 1.87
N ASP A 235 5.82 -10.46 2.47
CA ASP A 235 4.69 -11.05 1.76
C ASP A 235 4.04 -10.07 0.78
N ALA A 236 3.81 -8.85 1.25
CA ALA A 236 3.25 -7.80 0.41
C ALA A 236 4.16 -7.47 -0.79
N CYS A 237 5.48 -7.55 -0.62
CA CYS A 237 6.46 -7.26 -1.67
C CYS A 237 7.04 -8.54 -2.34
N ALA A 238 6.37 -9.68 -2.23
CA ALA A 238 6.86 -10.95 -2.78
C ALA A 238 7.17 -10.89 -4.29
N GLN A 239 6.40 -10.10 -5.05
CA GLN A 239 6.62 -9.89 -6.49
C GLN A 239 7.93 -9.16 -6.82
N TYR A 240 8.54 -8.45 -5.85
CA TYR A 240 9.84 -7.76 -6.01
C TYR A 240 11.00 -8.59 -5.47
N GLN A 241 10.71 -9.68 -4.78
CA GLN A 241 11.76 -10.59 -4.31
C GLN A 241 12.26 -11.37 -5.52
N SER A 242 13.54 -11.16 -5.87
CA SER A 242 14.18 -12.06 -6.83
C SER A 242 14.01 -13.47 -6.28
N THR A 243 13.33 -14.36 -7.04
CA THR A 243 13.37 -15.79 -6.74
C THR A 243 14.82 -16.16 -6.49
N PRO A 244 15.19 -16.73 -5.33
CA PRO A 244 16.55 -17.19 -5.12
C PRO A 244 16.91 -18.05 -6.32
N ALA A 245 17.95 -17.69 -7.06
CA ALA A 245 18.42 -18.51 -8.16
C ALA A 245 18.57 -19.92 -7.62
N GLN A 246 17.74 -20.85 -8.07
CA GLN A 246 17.89 -22.25 -7.68
C GLN A 246 19.31 -22.61 -8.03
N ARG A 247 20.15 -22.80 -7.01
CA ARG A 247 21.49 -23.38 -7.24
C ARG A 247 21.27 -24.76 -7.78
N SER A 248 21.25 -24.89 -9.11
CA SER A 248 21.29 -26.18 -9.76
C SER A 248 22.58 -26.85 -9.30
N THR A 249 22.45 -27.93 -8.55
CA THR A 249 23.62 -28.73 -8.21
C THR A 249 24.18 -29.34 -9.52
N TRP A 250 25.51 -29.52 -9.59
CA TRP A 250 26.14 -30.16 -10.74
C TRP A 250 25.46 -31.49 -11.14
N GLY A 251 24.78 -32.15 -10.21
CA GLY A 251 23.97 -33.34 -10.46
C GLY A 251 22.73 -33.10 -11.32
N GLN A 252 22.04 -31.95 -11.09
CA GLN A 252 20.86 -31.56 -11.89
C GLN A 252 21.24 -31.10 -13.29
N VAL A 253 22.36 -30.39 -13.44
CA VAL A 253 22.89 -29.95 -14.73
C VAL A 253 23.27 -31.15 -15.60
N LYS A 254 23.86 -32.21 -15.04
CA LYS A 254 24.20 -33.45 -15.76
C LYS A 254 23.00 -34.24 -16.27
N GLN A 255 21.80 -34.07 -15.67
CA GLN A 255 20.59 -34.76 -16.18
C GLN A 255 20.00 -34.08 -17.42
N ILE A 256 20.31 -32.82 -17.67
CA ILE A 256 19.80 -32.05 -18.83
C ILE A 256 20.63 -32.39 -20.11
N TYR A 257 21.86 -32.90 -19.96
CA TYR A 257 22.80 -33.16 -21.05
C TYR A 257 23.09 -34.67 -21.24
N ARG A 258 22.22 -35.56 -20.78
CA ARG A 258 22.17 -36.99 -21.10
C ARG A 258 20.92 -37.27 -21.91
#